data_1e217b6c552d2d28ff9c076c08940ff8
#
_entry.id   1e217b6c552d2d28ff9c076c08940ff8
#
_cell.length_a   1.000
_cell.length_b   1.000
_cell.length_c   1.000
_cell.angle_alpha   90.00
_cell.angle_beta   90.00
_cell.angle_gamma   90.00
#
_symmetry.space_group_name_H-M   'P 1'
#
loop_
_entity.id
_entity.type
_entity.pdbx_description
1 polymer ?
#
loop_
_entity_poly.entity_id
_entity_poly.type
_entity_poly.pdbx_seq_one_letter_code
_entity_poly.pdbx_strand_id
1 'polypeptide(L)'
;MGPSVAAVVVAAGRGLRAGGDLPKQYRKLAGEPVIRSCLSLFAWHGEIAAVQAVIHPDDQASFDAAAAGLRLLPAVPGGATRQASVRAGLEALSARAPDIVLVHDAARPFCSAELVSRAIVACAATGAAIPALEVTDTIKRVDAGGHVTGTLDRAQLRAVQTPQAFAFPALLEAHRRALKEGREDFTDDAALAEWAGLKVAVFAGESGNVKLTTDDDFARAEARRISNLPDLRIGSGFDVHAFADGDHVMLGGVRIAHERGLTGHSDADVALHALVDAILGALADGDIGKHFPPSDPRWRGAASDQFLKFAVERVTKRGGRISHLDVTIVCEAPRIGPHRDAMRQKIAQIAEIAVERVAVKATTSEKLGFTGRGEGIAAMATATVRLPWSW
;
A
#
# COMPACT_ATOMS: atom_id res chain seq x y z
N MET A 1 -29.04 -2.17 -20.21
CA MET A 1 -27.64 -1.99 -19.75
C MET A 1 -27.64 -0.81 -18.80
N GLY A 2 -26.92 -0.88 -17.70
CA GLY A 2 -26.72 0.27 -16.81
C GLY A 2 -25.88 1.36 -17.48
N PRO A 3 -25.74 2.55 -16.84
CA PRO A 3 -24.91 3.63 -17.37
C PRO A 3 -23.45 3.21 -17.45
N SER A 4 -22.74 3.66 -18.48
CA SER A 4 -21.28 3.51 -18.57
C SER A 4 -20.61 4.48 -17.61
N VAL A 5 -19.73 3.98 -16.73
CA VAL A 5 -19.10 4.78 -15.67
C VAL A 5 -17.59 4.77 -15.81
N ALA A 6 -16.97 5.95 -15.70
CA ALA A 6 -15.52 6.09 -15.62
C ALA A 6 -15.10 6.81 -14.33
N ALA A 7 -13.88 6.55 -13.87
CA ALA A 7 -13.30 7.25 -12.73
C ALA A 7 -12.07 8.07 -13.17
N VAL A 8 -11.97 9.32 -12.69
CA VAL A 8 -10.78 10.16 -12.79
C VAL A 8 -10.13 10.21 -11.41
N VAL A 9 -8.92 9.66 -11.29
CA VAL A 9 -8.14 9.67 -10.05
C VAL A 9 -7.08 10.76 -10.14
N VAL A 10 -7.24 11.82 -9.33
CA VAL A 10 -6.38 13.01 -9.37
C VAL A 10 -5.20 12.85 -8.43
N ALA A 11 -4.00 12.77 -9.00
CA ALA A 11 -2.75 12.52 -8.29
C ALA A 11 -1.60 13.49 -8.67
N ALA A 12 -1.89 14.60 -9.38
CA ALA A 12 -0.88 15.53 -9.87
C ALA A 12 -0.37 16.54 -8.82
N GLY A 13 -0.96 16.57 -7.62
CA GLY A 13 -0.56 17.52 -6.57
C GLY A 13 0.78 17.17 -5.92
N ARG A 14 1.66 18.15 -5.67
CA ARG A 14 2.96 17.96 -5.02
C ARG A 14 2.89 17.71 -3.51
N GLY A 15 1.75 17.98 -2.87
CA GLY A 15 1.52 17.64 -1.45
C GLY A 15 2.45 18.33 -0.46
N LEU A 16 2.89 19.57 -0.72
CA LEU A 16 3.88 20.34 0.05
C LEU A 16 3.62 20.39 1.57
N ARG A 17 2.37 20.20 2.01
CA ARG A 17 1.97 20.23 3.42
C ARG A 17 2.28 18.93 4.19
N ALA A 18 2.59 17.84 3.50
CA ALA A 18 2.83 16.54 4.12
C ALA A 18 4.32 16.24 4.36
N GLY A 19 5.23 17.18 4.05
CA GLY A 19 6.67 16.99 4.21
C GLY A 19 7.29 15.90 3.32
N GLY A 20 8.62 15.80 3.30
CA GLY A 20 9.38 14.74 2.62
C GLY A 20 9.60 14.95 1.13
N ASP A 21 10.54 14.17 0.58
CA ASP A 21 10.99 14.27 -0.84
C ASP A 21 10.03 13.57 -1.82
N LEU A 22 9.15 12.69 -1.32
CA LEU A 22 8.20 11.93 -2.14
C LEU A 22 6.79 12.53 -2.05
N PRO A 23 6.09 12.80 -3.17
CA PRO A 23 4.72 13.26 -3.14
C PRO A 23 3.82 12.33 -2.34
N LYS A 24 2.92 12.89 -1.54
CA LYS A 24 2.12 12.17 -0.53
C LYS A 24 1.34 10.97 -1.07
N GLN A 25 0.90 11.02 -2.33
CA GLN A 25 0.16 9.92 -2.97
C GLN A 25 1.03 8.69 -3.25
N TYR A 26 2.35 8.84 -3.28
CA TYR A 26 3.31 7.74 -3.46
C TYR A 26 3.96 7.31 -2.13
N ARG A 27 3.73 8.03 -1.04
CA ARG A 27 4.17 7.58 0.29
C ARG A 27 3.51 6.25 0.61
N LYS A 28 4.28 5.36 1.24
CA LYS A 28 3.76 4.04 1.63
C LYS A 28 2.89 4.14 2.88
N LEU A 29 1.72 3.53 2.81
CA LEU A 29 0.83 3.30 3.93
C LEU A 29 0.76 1.79 4.14
N ALA A 30 1.33 1.31 5.23
CA ALA A 30 1.48 -0.11 5.50
C ALA A 30 2.15 -0.89 4.34
N GLY A 31 3.22 -0.32 3.75
CA GLY A 31 4.02 -0.94 2.68
C GLY A 31 3.54 -0.67 1.26
N GLU A 32 2.30 -0.21 1.03
CA GLU A 32 1.77 0.10 -0.29
C GLU A 32 1.66 1.60 -0.55
N PRO A 33 1.96 2.10 -1.76
CA PRO A 33 1.70 3.50 -2.10
C PRO A 33 0.23 3.86 -1.92
N VAL A 34 -0.04 5.03 -1.32
CA VAL A 34 -1.42 5.51 -1.05
C VAL A 34 -2.29 5.47 -2.30
N ILE A 35 -1.75 5.93 -3.44
CA ILE A 35 -2.47 5.95 -4.73
C ILE A 35 -2.91 4.56 -5.18
N ARG A 36 -2.13 3.49 -4.89
CA ARG A 36 -2.46 2.12 -5.30
C ARG A 36 -3.80 1.66 -4.74
N SER A 37 -4.10 2.01 -3.48
CA SER A 37 -5.41 1.68 -2.87
C SER A 37 -6.57 2.29 -3.64
N CYS A 38 -6.45 3.56 -4.06
CA CYS A 38 -7.48 4.22 -4.86
C CYS A 38 -7.60 3.60 -6.26
N LEU A 39 -6.46 3.40 -6.95
CA LEU A 39 -6.45 2.82 -8.29
C LEU A 39 -7.04 1.40 -8.30
N SER A 40 -6.67 0.57 -7.33
CA SER A 40 -7.18 -0.81 -7.19
C SER A 40 -8.69 -0.83 -6.96
N LEU A 41 -9.20 0.05 -6.08
CA LEU A 41 -10.62 0.17 -5.81
C LEU A 41 -11.41 0.36 -7.12
N PHE A 42 -11.06 1.36 -7.92
CA PHE A 42 -11.79 1.67 -9.16
C PHE A 42 -11.51 0.65 -10.27
N ALA A 43 -10.28 0.13 -10.39
CA ALA A 43 -9.92 -0.84 -11.42
C ALA A 43 -10.62 -2.19 -11.26
N TRP A 44 -10.96 -2.59 -10.03
CA TRP A 44 -11.65 -3.85 -9.74
C TRP A 44 -13.13 -3.69 -9.42
N HIS A 45 -13.66 -2.47 -9.43
CA HIS A 45 -15.08 -2.22 -9.18
C HIS A 45 -15.93 -2.65 -10.38
N GLY A 46 -16.91 -3.52 -10.17
CA GLY A 46 -17.70 -4.12 -11.25
C GLY A 46 -18.52 -3.14 -12.10
N GLU A 47 -18.82 -1.95 -11.56
CA GLU A 47 -19.58 -0.90 -12.25
C GLU A 47 -18.69 0.12 -12.97
N ILE A 48 -17.36 0.06 -12.84
CA ILE A 48 -16.41 0.99 -13.46
C ILE A 48 -15.83 0.39 -14.74
N ALA A 49 -16.13 1.02 -15.88
CA ALA A 49 -15.65 0.57 -17.19
C ALA A 49 -14.24 1.07 -17.53
N ALA A 50 -13.82 2.21 -16.98
CA ALA A 50 -12.52 2.81 -17.25
C ALA A 50 -12.01 3.65 -16.07
N VAL A 51 -10.69 3.62 -15.84
CA VAL A 51 -10.02 4.45 -14.83
C VAL A 51 -8.94 5.28 -15.49
N GLN A 52 -9.06 6.59 -15.39
CA GLN A 52 -8.11 7.59 -15.89
C GLN A 52 -7.36 8.20 -14.72
N ALA A 53 -6.08 7.91 -14.60
CA ALA A 53 -5.21 8.58 -13.65
C ALA A 53 -4.67 9.90 -14.24
N VAL A 54 -4.60 10.93 -13.39
CA VAL A 54 -3.99 12.22 -13.71
C VAL A 54 -2.84 12.46 -12.75
N ILE A 55 -1.61 12.50 -13.28
CA ILE A 55 -0.37 12.53 -12.49
C ILE A 55 0.47 13.76 -12.80
N HIS A 56 1.42 14.09 -11.94
CA HIS A 56 2.44 15.07 -12.30
C HIS A 56 3.39 14.46 -13.35
N PRO A 57 3.86 15.21 -14.36
CA PRO A 57 4.75 14.67 -15.40
C PRO A 57 6.00 13.98 -14.85
N ASP A 58 6.60 14.50 -13.77
CA ASP A 58 7.81 13.92 -13.16
C ASP A 58 7.54 12.64 -12.37
N ASP A 59 6.30 12.27 -12.13
CA ASP A 59 5.94 11.15 -11.25
C ASP A 59 5.68 9.84 -12.04
N GLN A 60 5.94 9.81 -13.35
CA GLN A 60 5.62 8.65 -14.21
C GLN A 60 6.19 7.34 -13.68
N ALA A 61 7.47 7.30 -13.32
CA ALA A 61 8.11 6.07 -12.82
C ALA A 61 7.48 5.58 -11.50
N SER A 62 7.16 6.50 -10.58
CA SER A 62 6.50 6.17 -9.31
C SER A 62 5.07 5.68 -9.54
N PHE A 63 4.37 6.25 -10.52
CA PHE A 63 3.04 5.83 -10.92
C PHE A 63 3.06 4.44 -11.54
N ASP A 64 3.96 4.16 -12.47
CA ASP A 64 4.05 2.86 -13.14
C ASP A 64 4.30 1.73 -12.14
N ALA A 65 5.18 1.96 -11.16
CA ALA A 65 5.42 1.03 -10.07
C ALA A 65 4.16 0.81 -9.21
N ALA A 66 3.42 1.88 -8.88
CA ALA A 66 2.19 1.79 -8.08
C ALA A 66 1.03 1.17 -8.85
N ALA A 67 0.96 1.36 -10.16
CA ALA A 67 -0.11 0.91 -11.04
C ALA A 67 0.11 -0.52 -11.60
N ALA A 68 1.28 -1.13 -11.33
CA ALA A 68 1.64 -2.43 -11.89
C ALA A 68 0.55 -3.49 -11.66
N GLY A 69 0.12 -4.17 -12.74
CA GLY A 69 -0.90 -5.21 -12.72
C GLY A 69 -2.35 -4.72 -12.69
N LEU A 70 -2.60 -3.40 -12.69
CA LEU A 70 -3.94 -2.83 -12.73
C LEU A 70 -4.38 -2.51 -14.18
N ARG A 71 -5.68 -2.66 -14.46
CA ARG A 71 -6.28 -2.30 -15.74
C ARG A 71 -6.68 -0.83 -15.73
N LEU A 72 -5.77 0.04 -16.17
CA LEU A 72 -5.97 1.49 -16.22
C LEU A 72 -5.80 1.99 -17.65
N LEU A 73 -6.37 3.17 -17.95
CA LEU A 73 -6.01 3.93 -19.14
C LEU A 73 -4.60 4.52 -18.98
N PRO A 74 -3.88 4.83 -20.07
CA PRO A 74 -2.62 5.56 -19.98
C PRO A 74 -2.82 6.83 -19.14
N ALA A 75 -1.91 7.06 -18.17
CA ALA A 75 -1.99 8.24 -17.34
C ALA A 75 -1.78 9.52 -18.17
N VAL A 76 -2.44 10.60 -17.76
CA VAL A 76 -2.28 11.90 -18.41
C VAL A 76 -1.64 12.91 -17.47
N PRO A 77 -0.87 13.88 -17.98
CA PRO A 77 -0.29 14.93 -17.17
C PRO A 77 -1.39 15.85 -16.59
N GLY A 78 -1.27 16.18 -15.30
CA GLY A 78 -2.10 17.19 -14.66
C GLY A 78 -1.64 18.60 -14.97
N GLY A 79 -2.50 19.56 -14.65
CA GLY A 79 -2.22 21.00 -14.79
C GLY A 79 -1.72 21.64 -13.49
N ALA A 80 -1.56 22.98 -13.53
CA ALA A 80 -1.07 23.77 -12.41
C ALA A 80 -2.02 23.76 -11.19
N THR A 81 -3.32 23.56 -11.42
CA THR A 81 -4.34 23.50 -10.37
C THR A 81 -5.03 22.13 -10.32
N ARG A 82 -5.74 21.84 -9.21
CA ARG A 82 -6.57 20.62 -9.12
C ARG A 82 -7.64 20.64 -10.22
N GLN A 83 -8.28 21.78 -10.46
CA GLN A 83 -9.30 21.96 -11.50
C GLN A 83 -8.73 21.66 -12.89
N ALA A 84 -7.55 22.21 -13.24
CA ALA A 84 -6.89 21.94 -14.51
C ALA A 84 -6.51 20.45 -14.67
N SER A 85 -6.14 19.78 -13.57
CA SER A 85 -5.84 18.36 -13.57
C SER A 85 -7.11 17.51 -13.81
N VAL A 86 -8.23 17.84 -13.15
CA VAL A 86 -9.50 17.17 -13.40
C VAL A 86 -9.92 17.34 -14.87
N ARG A 87 -9.84 18.57 -15.40
CA ARG A 87 -10.14 18.85 -16.81
C ARG A 87 -9.32 17.97 -17.76
N ALA A 88 -8.00 17.85 -17.53
CA ALA A 88 -7.14 16.97 -18.34
C ALA A 88 -7.63 15.52 -18.34
N GLY A 89 -8.05 14.99 -17.19
CA GLY A 89 -8.63 13.65 -17.07
C GLY A 89 -9.98 13.51 -17.81
N LEU A 90 -10.83 14.52 -17.72
CA LEU A 90 -12.11 14.54 -18.43
C LEU A 90 -11.91 14.61 -19.95
N GLU A 91 -11.01 15.44 -20.44
CA GLU A 91 -10.69 15.55 -21.87
C GLU A 91 -10.13 14.22 -22.41
N ALA A 92 -9.31 13.51 -21.65
CA ALA A 92 -8.80 12.19 -22.02
C ALA A 92 -9.91 11.13 -22.15
N LEU A 93 -11.01 11.30 -21.41
CA LEU A 93 -12.20 10.44 -21.49
C LEU A 93 -13.18 10.85 -22.60
N SER A 94 -13.00 11.99 -23.27
CA SER A 94 -13.98 12.54 -24.23
C SER A 94 -14.31 11.59 -25.38
N ALA A 95 -13.33 10.85 -25.90
CA ALA A 95 -13.54 9.86 -26.96
C ALA A 95 -14.34 8.61 -26.49
N ARG A 96 -14.33 8.32 -25.17
CA ARG A 96 -15.12 7.22 -24.58
C ARG A 96 -16.52 7.64 -24.22
N ALA A 97 -16.70 8.94 -23.94
CA ALA A 97 -17.95 9.57 -23.57
C ALA A 97 -18.79 8.74 -22.58
N PRO A 98 -18.28 8.43 -21.37
CA PRO A 98 -19.09 7.69 -20.41
C PRO A 98 -20.33 8.49 -20.02
N ASP A 99 -21.38 7.82 -19.52
CA ASP A 99 -22.58 8.51 -19.02
C ASP A 99 -22.29 9.24 -17.71
N ILE A 100 -21.54 8.60 -16.82
CA ILE A 100 -21.19 9.10 -15.49
C ILE A 100 -19.66 9.11 -15.32
N VAL A 101 -19.14 10.17 -14.70
CA VAL A 101 -17.76 10.25 -14.24
C VAL A 101 -17.71 10.45 -12.74
N LEU A 102 -16.79 9.70 -12.10
CA LEU A 102 -16.43 9.86 -10.70
C LEU A 102 -15.08 10.57 -10.63
N VAL A 103 -15.00 11.68 -9.89
CA VAL A 103 -13.74 12.39 -9.63
C VAL A 103 -13.28 12.08 -8.20
N HIS A 104 -12.09 11.50 -8.07
CA HIS A 104 -11.58 11.06 -6.77
C HIS A 104 -10.16 11.56 -6.49
N ASP A 105 -9.95 12.03 -5.27
CA ASP A 105 -8.63 12.45 -4.79
C ASP A 105 -7.78 11.22 -4.43
N ALA A 106 -6.63 11.03 -5.07
CA ALA A 106 -5.68 9.94 -4.77
C ALA A 106 -5.18 9.91 -3.32
N ALA A 107 -5.42 10.95 -2.54
CA ALA A 107 -5.09 11.05 -1.12
C ALA A 107 -6.18 10.49 -0.18
N ARG A 108 -7.22 9.82 -0.70
CA ARG A 108 -8.27 9.15 0.11
C ARG A 108 -8.24 7.62 -0.07
N PRO A 109 -7.29 6.93 0.54
CA PRO A 109 -7.07 5.49 0.31
C PRO A 109 -8.11 4.57 0.96
N PHE A 110 -9.05 5.11 1.73
CA PHE A 110 -10.04 4.34 2.49
C PHE A 110 -11.47 4.48 1.96
N CYS A 111 -11.63 4.89 0.70
CA CYS A 111 -12.92 4.84 0.03
C CYS A 111 -13.35 3.37 -0.12
N SER A 112 -14.61 3.06 0.22
CA SER A 112 -15.16 1.73 0.06
C SER A 112 -15.80 1.52 -1.33
N ALA A 113 -15.97 0.26 -1.73
CA ALA A 113 -16.71 -0.08 -2.95
C ALA A 113 -18.19 0.35 -2.85
N GLU A 114 -18.76 0.21 -1.65
CA GLU A 114 -20.14 0.62 -1.36
C GLU A 114 -20.34 2.13 -1.53
N LEU A 115 -19.33 2.95 -1.17
CA LEU A 115 -19.39 4.40 -1.38
C LEU A 115 -19.37 4.74 -2.88
N VAL A 116 -18.58 4.00 -3.67
CA VAL A 116 -18.54 4.14 -5.14
C VAL A 116 -19.90 3.79 -5.75
N SER A 117 -20.51 2.66 -5.39
CA SER A 117 -21.83 2.28 -5.88
C SER A 117 -22.91 3.32 -5.48
N ARG A 118 -22.91 3.83 -4.23
CA ARG A 118 -23.82 4.88 -3.81
C ARG A 118 -23.66 6.18 -4.62
N ALA A 119 -22.42 6.53 -4.96
CA ALA A 119 -22.14 7.70 -5.79
C ALA A 119 -22.73 7.55 -7.20
N ILE A 120 -22.62 6.37 -7.81
CA ILE A 120 -23.18 6.05 -9.13
C ILE A 120 -24.70 6.14 -9.09
N VAL A 121 -25.34 5.49 -8.11
CA VAL A 121 -26.80 5.49 -7.94
C VAL A 121 -27.33 6.92 -7.73
N ALA A 122 -26.71 7.69 -6.85
CA ALA A 122 -27.10 9.06 -6.57
C ALA A 122 -26.96 9.96 -7.81
N CYS A 123 -25.86 9.83 -8.55
CA CYS A 123 -25.65 10.58 -9.79
C CYS A 123 -26.64 10.19 -10.89
N ALA A 124 -26.93 8.91 -11.06
CA ALA A 124 -27.94 8.45 -12.04
C ALA A 124 -29.34 9.05 -11.78
N ALA A 125 -29.67 9.28 -10.50
CA ALA A 125 -30.94 9.87 -10.10
C ALA A 125 -31.00 11.41 -10.23
N THR A 126 -29.86 12.12 -10.06
CA THR A 126 -29.84 13.58 -9.88
C THR A 126 -28.98 14.33 -10.90
N GLY A 127 -28.13 13.63 -11.67
CA GLY A 127 -27.18 14.21 -12.62
C GLY A 127 -25.87 14.69 -11.98
N ALA A 128 -25.87 15.04 -10.68
CA ALA A 128 -24.68 15.42 -9.93
C ALA A 128 -24.87 15.09 -8.45
N ALA A 129 -23.91 14.40 -7.83
CA ALA A 129 -24.02 13.98 -6.42
C ALA A 129 -22.63 13.88 -5.75
N ILE A 130 -22.59 14.27 -4.47
CA ILE A 130 -21.36 14.25 -3.68
C ILE A 130 -21.58 13.58 -2.33
N PRO A 131 -20.58 12.76 -1.86
CA PRO A 131 -20.63 12.20 -0.52
C PRO A 131 -20.25 13.27 0.51
N ALA A 132 -20.98 13.33 1.62
CA ALA A 132 -20.63 14.23 2.69
C ALA A 132 -21.02 13.69 4.06
N LEU A 133 -20.37 14.21 5.10
CA LEU A 133 -20.65 13.94 6.50
C LEU A 133 -21.35 15.14 7.13
N GLU A 134 -22.14 14.87 8.14
CA GLU A 134 -22.66 15.92 9.03
C GLU A 134 -21.49 16.54 9.81
N VAL A 135 -21.57 17.84 10.04
CA VAL A 135 -20.59 18.55 10.86
C VAL A 135 -20.98 18.42 12.33
N THR A 136 -20.16 17.71 13.10
CA THR A 136 -20.41 17.45 14.53
C THR A 136 -19.90 18.57 15.42
N ASP A 137 -18.81 19.25 15.04
CA ASP A 137 -18.21 20.33 15.80
C ASP A 137 -18.91 21.67 15.59
N THR A 138 -18.72 22.59 16.52
CA THR A 138 -19.18 23.98 16.37
C THR A 138 -18.23 24.72 15.41
N ILE A 139 -18.77 25.22 14.30
CA ILE A 139 -18.00 25.95 13.30
C ILE A 139 -18.07 27.45 13.56
N LYS A 140 -16.90 28.07 13.69
CA LYS A 140 -16.75 29.51 13.85
C LYS A 140 -16.26 30.17 12.58
N ARG A 141 -16.84 31.32 12.23
CA ARG A 141 -16.26 32.21 11.25
C ARG A 141 -15.23 33.07 11.96
N VAL A 142 -14.07 33.30 11.35
CA VAL A 142 -13.01 34.12 11.89
C VAL A 142 -12.60 35.18 10.84
N ASP A 143 -12.11 36.32 11.33
CA ASP A 143 -11.49 37.36 10.49
C ASP A 143 -10.02 37.06 10.19
N ALA A 144 -9.35 37.95 9.43
CA ALA A 144 -7.94 37.83 9.09
C ALA A 144 -7.00 37.89 10.30
N GLY A 145 -7.46 38.44 11.42
CA GLY A 145 -6.73 38.51 12.69
C GLY A 145 -6.92 37.28 13.58
N GLY A 146 -7.73 36.31 13.14
CA GLY A 146 -8.02 35.10 13.92
C GLY A 146 -9.14 35.28 14.97
N HIS A 147 -9.84 36.43 15.01
CA HIS A 147 -10.94 36.65 15.93
C HIS A 147 -12.26 36.07 15.42
N VAL A 148 -13.05 35.54 16.35
CA VAL A 148 -14.36 34.96 16.02
C VAL A 148 -15.33 36.07 15.63
N THR A 149 -15.90 35.98 14.42
CA THR A 149 -16.92 36.92 13.89
C THR A 149 -18.33 36.34 13.86
N GLY A 150 -18.49 35.04 14.11
CA GLY A 150 -19.79 34.40 14.15
C GLY A 150 -19.73 32.88 14.32
N THR A 151 -20.90 32.30 14.55
CA THR A 151 -21.08 30.84 14.62
C THR A 151 -22.01 30.44 13.47
N LEU A 152 -21.60 29.42 12.70
CA LEU A 152 -22.44 28.90 11.62
C LEU A 152 -23.40 27.83 12.15
N ASP A 153 -24.59 27.78 11.57
CA ASP A 153 -25.55 26.69 11.86
C ASP A 153 -25.03 25.38 11.22
N ARG A 154 -24.47 24.52 12.03
CA ARG A 154 -23.91 23.24 11.55
C ARG A 154 -24.94 22.29 10.94
N ALA A 155 -26.23 22.44 11.26
CA ALA A 155 -27.28 21.61 10.66
C ALA A 155 -27.35 21.79 9.12
N GLN A 156 -26.94 22.95 8.61
CA GLN A 156 -26.90 23.29 7.19
C GLN A 156 -25.52 23.02 6.53
N LEU A 157 -24.53 22.57 7.31
CA LEU A 157 -23.17 22.34 6.82
C LEU A 157 -22.94 20.86 6.58
N ARG A 158 -22.12 20.56 5.58
CA ARG A 158 -21.67 19.21 5.26
C ARG A 158 -20.16 19.23 4.98
N ALA A 159 -19.46 18.24 5.52
CA ALA A 159 -18.04 18.01 5.20
C ALA A 159 -17.95 17.11 3.98
N VAL A 160 -17.61 17.71 2.83
CA VAL A 160 -17.61 17.04 1.53
C VAL A 160 -16.43 16.11 1.35
N GLN A 161 -16.68 14.96 0.71
CA GLN A 161 -15.69 13.97 0.37
C GLN A 161 -15.65 13.71 -1.15
N THR A 162 -14.79 12.78 -1.58
CA THR A 162 -14.79 12.20 -2.93
C THR A 162 -14.89 10.66 -2.81
N PRO A 163 -15.43 9.94 -3.82
CA PRO A 163 -15.65 10.36 -5.21
C PRO A 163 -16.87 11.28 -5.36
N GLN A 164 -16.71 12.37 -6.12
CA GLN A 164 -17.81 13.22 -6.58
C GLN A 164 -18.28 12.71 -7.94
N ALA A 165 -19.57 12.51 -8.09
CA ALA A 165 -20.18 11.87 -9.26
C ALA A 165 -20.99 12.88 -10.09
N PHE A 166 -20.79 12.86 -11.41
CA PHE A 166 -21.48 13.79 -12.32
C PHE A 166 -21.85 13.10 -13.63
N ALA A 167 -22.91 13.57 -14.27
CA ALA A 167 -23.13 13.32 -15.69
C ALA A 167 -21.92 13.84 -16.46
N PHE A 168 -21.22 12.96 -17.17
CA PHE A 168 -19.94 13.28 -17.80
C PHE A 168 -20.02 14.49 -18.76
N PRO A 169 -21.00 14.55 -19.71
CA PRO A 169 -21.09 15.69 -20.63
C PRO A 169 -21.24 17.02 -19.90
N ALA A 170 -22.06 17.05 -18.83
CA ALA A 170 -22.34 18.27 -18.09
C ALA A 170 -21.09 18.78 -17.34
N LEU A 171 -20.33 17.88 -16.67
CA LEU A 171 -19.11 18.27 -15.97
C LEU A 171 -18.01 18.72 -16.95
N LEU A 172 -17.83 18.00 -18.06
CA LEU A 172 -16.85 18.37 -19.09
C LEU A 172 -17.13 19.76 -19.67
N GLU A 173 -18.40 20.04 -20.00
CA GLU A 173 -18.79 21.35 -20.49
C GLU A 173 -18.60 22.46 -19.45
N ALA A 174 -18.91 22.18 -18.17
CA ALA A 174 -18.65 23.11 -17.09
C ALA A 174 -17.16 23.48 -16.96
N HIS A 175 -16.27 22.49 -17.06
CA HIS A 175 -14.82 22.72 -17.05
C HIS A 175 -14.34 23.50 -18.27
N ARG A 176 -14.86 23.23 -19.47
CA ARG A 176 -14.52 23.97 -20.69
C ARG A 176 -14.98 25.43 -20.62
N ARG A 177 -16.20 25.64 -20.12
CA ARG A 177 -16.75 26.98 -19.91
C ARG A 177 -15.93 27.75 -18.89
N ALA A 178 -15.56 27.15 -17.74
CA ALA A 178 -14.73 27.78 -16.73
C ALA A 178 -13.37 28.20 -17.30
N LEU A 179 -12.71 27.34 -18.11
CA LEU A 179 -11.48 27.67 -18.81
C LEU A 179 -11.65 28.88 -19.74
N LYS A 180 -12.70 28.89 -20.56
CA LYS A 180 -12.99 29.97 -21.50
C LYS A 180 -13.21 31.31 -20.78
N GLU A 181 -13.82 31.28 -19.59
CA GLU A 181 -14.07 32.45 -18.76
C GLU A 181 -12.91 32.82 -17.82
N GLY A 182 -11.76 32.08 -17.90
CA GLY A 182 -10.57 32.32 -17.06
C GLY A 182 -10.78 32.00 -15.59
N ARG A 183 -11.74 31.12 -15.25
CA ARG A 183 -12.07 30.71 -13.89
C ARG A 183 -11.32 29.42 -13.52
N GLU A 184 -10.35 29.55 -12.60
CA GLU A 184 -9.57 28.40 -12.07
C GLU A 184 -9.54 28.36 -10.52
N ASP A 185 -10.49 29.02 -9.87
CA ASP A 185 -10.57 29.28 -8.44
C ASP A 185 -11.52 28.34 -7.67
N PHE A 186 -12.11 27.33 -8.34
CA PHE A 186 -13.03 26.41 -7.69
C PHE A 186 -12.29 25.41 -6.78
N THR A 187 -12.79 25.25 -5.56
CA THR A 187 -12.18 24.40 -4.53
C THR A 187 -12.36 22.90 -4.82
N ASP A 188 -13.48 22.52 -5.47
CA ASP A 188 -13.81 21.17 -5.89
C ASP A 188 -14.72 21.17 -7.13
N ASP A 189 -15.07 19.99 -7.63
CA ASP A 189 -15.88 19.85 -8.84
C ASP A 189 -17.35 20.15 -8.57
N ALA A 190 -17.81 20.02 -7.32
CA ALA A 190 -19.15 20.42 -6.92
C ALA A 190 -19.34 21.94 -7.04
N ALA A 191 -18.40 22.74 -6.52
CA ALA A 191 -18.47 24.20 -6.63
C ALA A 191 -18.45 24.67 -8.09
N LEU A 192 -17.69 24.01 -8.94
CA LEU A 192 -17.67 24.29 -10.39
C LEU A 192 -19.01 23.91 -11.04
N ALA A 193 -19.57 22.76 -10.68
CA ALA A 193 -20.88 22.31 -11.19
C ALA A 193 -22.01 23.26 -10.74
N GLU A 194 -22.02 23.70 -9.48
CA GLU A 194 -22.97 24.70 -8.97
C GLU A 194 -22.88 26.02 -9.73
N TRP A 195 -21.64 26.53 -9.94
CA TRP A 195 -21.43 27.72 -10.76
C TRP A 195 -21.94 27.56 -12.18
N ALA A 196 -21.83 26.36 -12.76
CA ALA A 196 -22.35 26.06 -14.07
C ALA A 196 -23.90 25.93 -14.12
N GLY A 197 -24.55 25.96 -12.95
CA GLY A 197 -26.01 25.87 -12.81
C GLY A 197 -26.54 24.45 -12.60
N LEU A 198 -25.66 23.48 -12.32
CA LEU A 198 -26.07 22.13 -11.99
C LEU A 198 -26.55 22.07 -10.53
N LYS A 199 -27.61 21.30 -10.28
CA LYS A 199 -28.05 20.99 -8.91
C LYS A 199 -27.27 19.80 -8.42
N VAL A 200 -26.44 20.01 -7.36
CA VAL A 200 -25.61 18.96 -6.77
C VAL A 200 -26.33 18.39 -5.55
N ALA A 201 -26.63 17.09 -5.59
CA ALA A 201 -27.24 16.38 -4.46
C ALA A 201 -26.17 15.90 -3.48
N VAL A 202 -26.53 15.81 -2.19
CA VAL A 202 -25.67 15.25 -1.15
C VAL A 202 -26.18 13.88 -0.76
N PHE A 203 -25.28 12.90 -0.65
CA PHE A 203 -25.57 11.58 -0.09
C PHE A 203 -24.60 11.23 1.04
N ALA A 204 -24.93 10.20 1.83
CA ALA A 204 -24.14 9.83 3.01
C ALA A 204 -22.72 9.40 2.64
N GLY A 205 -21.73 10.12 3.15
CA GLY A 205 -20.30 9.79 3.10
C GLY A 205 -19.91 8.74 4.13
N GLU A 206 -18.61 8.54 4.31
CA GLU A 206 -18.05 7.59 5.26
C GLU A 206 -16.99 8.25 6.14
N SER A 207 -17.12 8.14 7.47
CA SER A 207 -16.15 8.70 8.43
C SER A 207 -14.73 8.15 8.20
N GLY A 208 -14.66 6.95 7.64
CA GLY A 208 -13.41 6.32 7.27
C GLY A 208 -12.74 6.84 6.03
N ASN A 209 -13.45 7.52 5.14
CA ASN A 209 -12.94 8.04 3.87
C ASN A 209 -12.20 9.38 4.08
N VAL A 210 -11.17 9.34 4.93
CA VAL A 210 -10.36 10.51 5.28
C VAL A 210 -9.37 10.89 4.16
N LYS A 211 -9.09 12.19 4.04
CA LYS A 211 -8.07 12.71 3.12
C LYS A 211 -6.74 12.85 3.86
N LEU A 212 -5.70 12.17 3.40
CA LEU A 212 -4.36 12.27 3.99
C LEU A 212 -3.70 13.59 3.55
N THR A 213 -3.48 14.49 4.47
CA THR A 213 -2.94 15.85 4.22
C THR A 213 -1.73 16.19 5.06
N THR A 214 -1.60 15.63 6.23
CA THR A 214 -0.55 15.89 7.23
C THR A 214 0.13 14.58 7.63
N ASP A 215 1.30 14.65 8.29
CA ASP A 215 1.98 13.47 8.84
C ASP A 215 1.14 12.78 9.93
N ASP A 216 0.38 13.54 10.70
CA ASP A 216 -0.54 13.00 11.69
C ASP A 216 -1.68 12.18 11.05
N ASP A 217 -2.19 12.61 9.87
CA ASP A 217 -3.15 11.81 9.11
C ASP A 217 -2.53 10.47 8.67
N PHE A 218 -1.26 10.47 8.25
CA PHE A 218 -0.55 9.26 7.89
C PHE A 218 -0.35 8.33 9.10
N ALA A 219 0.04 8.86 10.24
CA ALA A 219 0.20 8.07 11.48
C ALA A 219 -1.12 7.41 11.91
N ARG A 220 -2.23 8.16 11.88
CA ARG A 220 -3.58 7.64 12.16
C ARG A 220 -4.03 6.59 11.14
N ALA A 221 -3.75 6.83 9.87
CA ALA A 221 -4.07 5.91 8.78
C ALA A 221 -3.29 4.59 8.91
N GLU A 222 -2.01 4.64 9.28
CA GLU A 222 -1.17 3.47 9.55
C GLU A 222 -1.73 2.67 10.74
N ALA A 223 -2.03 3.34 11.85
CA ALA A 223 -2.64 2.72 13.02
C ALA A 223 -3.97 2.03 12.67
N ARG A 224 -4.80 2.67 11.86
CA ARG A 224 -6.07 2.10 11.38
C ARG A 224 -5.86 0.85 10.52
N ARG A 225 -4.89 0.87 9.59
CA ARG A 225 -4.57 -0.32 8.78
C ARG A 225 -4.09 -1.48 9.64
N ILE A 226 -3.29 -1.19 10.66
CA ILE A 226 -2.81 -2.21 11.62
C ILE A 226 -3.99 -2.76 12.44
N SER A 227 -4.93 -1.91 12.89
CA SER A 227 -6.10 -2.33 13.65
C SER A 227 -7.07 -3.22 12.86
N ASN A 228 -7.05 -3.14 11.52
CA ASN A 228 -7.82 -4.03 10.65
C ASN A 228 -7.19 -5.42 10.45
N LEU A 229 -6.04 -5.69 11.10
CA LEU A 229 -5.35 -6.97 11.10
C LEU A 229 -5.29 -7.53 12.54
N PRO A 230 -6.43 -7.92 13.13
CA PRO A 230 -6.49 -8.30 14.55
C PRO A 230 -5.97 -9.71 14.82
N ASP A 231 -5.91 -10.58 13.82
CA ASP A 231 -5.44 -11.96 13.96
C ASP A 231 -3.90 -11.97 14.02
N LEU A 232 -3.37 -11.95 15.24
CA LEU A 232 -1.95 -12.02 15.51
C LEU A 232 -1.50 -13.48 15.61
N ARG A 233 -0.63 -13.92 14.72
CA ARG A 233 -0.09 -15.28 14.70
C ARG A 233 1.41 -15.26 14.87
N ILE A 234 1.90 -16.26 15.61
CA ILE A 234 3.33 -16.48 15.81
C ILE A 234 3.64 -17.88 15.29
N GLY A 235 4.70 -17.97 14.50
CA GLY A 235 5.26 -19.23 14.05
C GLY A 235 6.73 -19.31 14.47
N SER A 236 7.20 -20.53 14.66
CA SER A 236 8.61 -20.83 14.90
C SER A 236 9.15 -21.73 13.80
N GLY A 237 10.43 -21.59 13.51
CA GLY A 237 11.15 -22.44 12.56
C GLY A 237 12.49 -22.85 13.14
N PHE A 238 12.96 -24.00 12.74
CA PHE A 238 14.26 -24.55 13.10
C PHE A 238 14.84 -25.24 11.88
N ASP A 239 16.12 -24.95 11.59
CA ASP A 239 16.83 -25.65 10.53
C ASP A 239 18.28 -25.90 10.93
N VAL A 240 18.90 -26.88 10.31
CA VAL A 240 20.29 -27.29 10.56
C VAL A 240 20.94 -27.81 9.29
N HIS A 241 22.16 -27.33 9.02
CA HIS A 241 22.98 -27.83 7.93
C HIS A 241 24.36 -28.25 8.41
N ALA A 242 24.81 -29.41 7.94
CA ALA A 242 26.15 -29.91 8.20
C ALA A 242 27.19 -29.15 7.36
N PHE A 243 28.38 -29.02 7.87
CA PHE A 243 29.53 -28.51 7.12
C PHE A 243 29.95 -29.50 6.02
N ALA A 244 30.36 -28.94 4.89
CA ALA A 244 30.89 -29.65 3.72
C ALA A 244 32.09 -28.89 3.17
N ASP A 245 32.73 -29.43 2.14
CA ASP A 245 33.78 -28.74 1.41
C ASP A 245 33.26 -27.43 0.80
N GLY A 246 34.07 -26.39 0.90
CA GLY A 246 33.69 -25.07 0.40
C GLY A 246 34.64 -23.99 0.94
N ASP A 247 34.41 -22.77 0.50
CA ASP A 247 35.19 -21.57 0.88
C ASP A 247 34.34 -20.47 1.53
N HIS A 248 33.04 -20.73 1.73
CA HIS A 248 32.10 -19.79 2.36
C HIS A 248 30.85 -20.49 2.85
N VAL A 249 30.09 -19.78 3.68
CA VAL A 249 28.73 -20.11 4.08
C VAL A 249 27.79 -18.97 3.70
N MET A 250 26.54 -19.29 3.31
CA MET A 250 25.46 -18.32 3.17
C MET A 250 24.66 -18.28 4.47
N LEU A 251 24.50 -17.10 5.06
CA LEU A 251 23.73 -16.92 6.29
C LEU A 251 22.97 -15.59 6.26
N GLY A 252 21.64 -15.65 6.38
CA GLY A 252 20.78 -14.50 6.34
C GLY A 252 20.88 -13.69 5.03
N GLY A 253 21.14 -14.37 3.92
CA GLY A 253 21.34 -13.78 2.58
C GLY A 253 22.71 -13.11 2.40
N VAL A 254 23.66 -13.33 3.31
CA VAL A 254 25.02 -12.76 3.27
C VAL A 254 26.06 -13.87 3.10
N ARG A 255 26.96 -13.68 2.13
CA ARG A 255 28.11 -14.58 1.92
C ARG A 255 29.20 -14.26 2.93
N ILE A 256 29.58 -15.26 3.72
CA ILE A 256 30.65 -15.16 4.77
C ILE A 256 31.75 -16.11 4.42
N ALA A 257 32.99 -15.60 4.30
CA ALA A 257 34.15 -16.41 4.07
C ALA A 257 34.37 -17.40 5.25
N HIS A 258 34.56 -18.68 4.93
CA HIS A 258 34.77 -19.75 5.89
C HIS A 258 35.49 -20.90 5.21
N GLU A 259 36.28 -21.69 5.95
CA GLU A 259 37.07 -22.81 5.44
C GLU A 259 36.22 -23.98 4.89
N ARG A 260 34.92 -23.98 5.20
CA ARG A 260 33.98 -25.01 4.78
C ARG A 260 32.67 -24.35 4.31
N GLY A 261 31.95 -25.01 3.40
CA GLY A 261 30.59 -24.69 3.02
C GLY A 261 29.56 -25.39 3.90
N LEU A 262 28.28 -25.26 3.55
CA LEU A 262 27.17 -26.00 4.15
C LEU A 262 26.56 -26.96 3.12
N THR A 263 26.18 -28.16 3.59
CA THR A 263 25.47 -29.15 2.76
C THR A 263 24.00 -28.76 2.64
N GLY A 264 23.47 -28.66 1.42
CA GLY A 264 22.04 -28.39 1.18
C GLY A 264 21.65 -28.59 -0.28
N HIS A 265 20.35 -28.61 -0.56
CA HIS A 265 19.82 -28.66 -1.91
C HIS A 265 19.80 -27.28 -2.61
N SER A 266 19.83 -26.20 -1.80
CA SER A 266 19.91 -24.80 -2.22
C SER A 266 21.32 -24.26 -1.94
N ASP A 267 21.46 -22.96 -1.67
CA ASP A 267 22.67 -22.32 -1.12
C ASP A 267 22.88 -22.61 0.38
N ALA A 268 22.02 -23.45 0.98
CA ALA A 268 22.06 -23.92 2.37
C ALA A 268 22.04 -22.79 3.43
N ASP A 269 21.36 -21.68 3.16
CA ASP A 269 21.19 -20.60 4.14
C ASP A 269 20.21 -21.01 5.25
N VAL A 270 20.76 -21.62 6.29
CA VAL A 270 20.01 -22.16 7.44
C VAL A 270 19.17 -21.07 8.15
N ALA A 271 19.63 -19.81 8.14
CA ALA A 271 18.91 -18.71 8.78
C ALA A 271 17.66 -18.30 7.99
N LEU A 272 17.78 -18.22 6.67
CA LEU A 272 16.62 -17.95 5.80
C LEU A 272 15.63 -19.11 5.80
N HIS A 273 16.08 -20.36 5.80
CA HIS A 273 15.19 -21.55 5.89
C HIS A 273 14.38 -21.55 7.18
N ALA A 274 15.03 -21.32 8.33
CA ALA A 274 14.32 -21.22 9.61
C ALA A 274 13.27 -20.07 9.60
N LEU A 275 13.57 -18.93 8.97
CA LEU A 275 12.61 -17.82 8.82
C LEU A 275 11.44 -18.19 7.91
N VAL A 276 11.68 -18.94 6.82
CA VAL A 276 10.62 -19.44 5.94
C VAL A 276 9.65 -20.32 6.70
N ASP A 277 10.18 -21.29 7.47
CA ASP A 277 9.37 -22.19 8.28
C ASP A 277 8.58 -21.44 9.37
N ALA A 278 9.20 -20.44 10.00
CA ALA A 278 8.52 -19.61 10.98
C ALA A 278 7.33 -18.86 10.36
N ILE A 279 7.49 -18.29 9.15
CA ILE A 279 6.42 -17.57 8.46
C ILE A 279 5.32 -18.56 8.02
N LEU A 280 5.68 -19.67 7.37
CA LEU A 280 4.72 -20.67 6.92
C LEU A 280 3.96 -21.32 8.09
N GLY A 281 4.66 -21.55 9.22
CA GLY A 281 4.05 -22.01 10.46
C GLY A 281 3.02 -21.04 11.03
N ALA A 282 3.31 -19.73 11.04
CA ALA A 282 2.35 -18.70 11.44
C ALA A 282 1.10 -18.69 10.55
N LEU A 283 1.25 -19.03 9.26
CA LEU A 283 0.15 -19.13 8.30
C LEU A 283 -0.60 -20.49 8.37
N ALA A 284 -0.13 -21.46 9.15
CA ALA A 284 -0.58 -22.86 9.12
C ALA A 284 -0.52 -23.45 7.70
N ASP A 285 0.55 -23.12 6.94
CA ASP A 285 0.71 -23.47 5.52
C ASP A 285 1.77 -24.58 5.28
N GLY A 286 2.18 -25.28 6.34
CA GLY A 286 3.20 -26.31 6.32
C GLY A 286 4.60 -25.75 6.52
N ASP A 287 5.58 -26.31 5.84
CA ASP A 287 6.99 -26.01 5.93
C ASP A 287 7.64 -25.77 4.54
N ILE A 288 8.93 -25.45 4.54
CA ILE A 288 9.71 -25.23 3.31
C ILE A 288 9.70 -26.48 2.42
N GLY A 289 9.75 -27.68 2.99
CA GLY A 289 9.80 -28.95 2.26
C GLY A 289 8.51 -29.25 1.50
N LYS A 290 7.35 -28.78 2.00
CA LYS A 290 6.06 -28.89 1.33
C LYS A 290 6.02 -28.07 0.04
N HIS A 291 6.60 -26.88 0.03
CA HIS A 291 6.56 -25.96 -1.10
C HIS A 291 7.74 -26.10 -2.05
N PHE A 292 8.89 -26.53 -1.52
CA PHE A 292 10.16 -26.67 -2.24
C PHE A 292 10.76 -28.06 -1.96
N PRO A 293 10.11 -29.14 -2.45
CA PRO A 293 10.56 -30.49 -2.13
C PRO A 293 12.01 -30.71 -2.62
N PRO A 294 12.89 -31.30 -1.80
CA PRO A 294 14.29 -31.56 -2.15
C PRO A 294 14.44 -32.48 -3.38
N SER A 295 13.41 -33.26 -3.70
CA SER A 295 13.38 -34.12 -4.90
C SER A 295 13.23 -33.36 -6.21
N ASP A 296 12.85 -32.07 -6.19
CA ASP A 296 12.67 -31.25 -7.38
C ASP A 296 14.01 -30.61 -7.79
N PRO A 297 14.55 -31.00 -8.98
CA PRO A 297 15.86 -30.49 -9.42
C PRO A 297 15.91 -28.96 -9.64
N ARG A 298 14.76 -28.29 -9.78
CA ARG A 298 14.68 -26.80 -9.94
C ARG A 298 15.30 -26.05 -8.76
N TRP A 299 15.32 -26.65 -7.58
CA TRP A 299 15.78 -26.00 -6.36
C TRP A 299 17.26 -26.26 -6.05
N ARG A 300 17.93 -27.09 -6.88
CA ARG A 300 19.36 -27.39 -6.67
C ARG A 300 20.19 -26.15 -6.91
N GLY A 301 20.89 -25.69 -5.86
CA GLY A 301 21.72 -24.48 -5.88
C GLY A 301 20.91 -23.18 -5.96
N ALA A 302 19.59 -23.22 -5.74
CA ALA A 302 18.76 -22.03 -5.73
C ALA A 302 19.13 -21.12 -4.54
N ALA A 303 19.12 -19.82 -4.75
CA ALA A 303 19.33 -18.85 -3.67
C ALA A 303 18.13 -18.85 -2.71
N SER A 304 18.37 -18.95 -1.40
CA SER A 304 17.33 -19.07 -0.37
C SER A 304 16.49 -17.80 -0.18
N ASP A 305 16.94 -16.68 -0.74
CA ASP A 305 16.13 -15.44 -0.79
C ASP A 305 14.80 -15.62 -1.54
N GLN A 306 14.75 -16.51 -2.55
CA GLN A 306 13.52 -16.85 -3.27
C GLN A 306 12.50 -17.53 -2.36
N PHE A 307 12.94 -18.38 -1.44
CA PHE A 307 12.07 -19.08 -0.49
C PHE A 307 11.49 -18.12 0.53
N LEU A 308 12.32 -17.21 1.07
CA LEU A 308 11.83 -16.18 1.98
C LEU A 308 10.86 -15.24 1.28
N LYS A 309 11.15 -14.80 0.05
CA LYS A 309 10.24 -14.00 -0.76
C LYS A 309 8.90 -14.69 -0.98
N PHE A 310 8.90 -15.97 -1.31
CA PHE A 310 7.68 -16.76 -1.44
C PHE A 310 6.85 -16.75 -0.16
N ALA A 311 7.47 -17.00 1.00
CA ALA A 311 6.77 -16.99 2.28
C ALA A 311 6.16 -15.61 2.59
N VAL A 312 6.86 -14.52 2.29
CA VAL A 312 6.36 -13.13 2.40
C VAL A 312 5.16 -12.90 1.48
N GLU A 313 5.23 -13.35 0.22
CA GLU A 313 4.10 -13.26 -0.72
C GLU A 313 2.86 -14.02 -0.23
N ARG A 314 3.04 -15.16 0.46
CA ARG A 314 1.92 -15.92 1.07
C ARG A 314 1.20 -15.11 2.14
N VAL A 315 1.94 -14.35 2.96
CA VAL A 315 1.37 -13.42 3.94
C VAL A 315 0.57 -12.33 3.23
N THR A 316 1.18 -11.70 2.23
CA THR A 316 0.57 -10.59 1.46
C THR A 316 -0.69 -11.03 0.72
N LYS A 317 -0.68 -12.21 0.08
CA LYS A 317 -1.85 -12.79 -0.61
C LYS A 317 -3.03 -13.06 0.31
N ARG A 318 -2.79 -13.26 1.62
CA ARG A 318 -3.84 -13.36 2.65
C ARG A 318 -4.25 -12.00 3.23
N GLY A 319 -3.80 -10.90 2.64
CA GLY A 319 -4.04 -9.54 3.13
C GLY A 319 -3.30 -9.22 4.43
N GLY A 320 -2.35 -10.06 4.81
CA GLY A 320 -1.60 -9.94 6.06
C GLY A 320 -0.32 -9.14 5.95
N ARG A 321 0.41 -9.06 7.07
CA ARG A 321 1.70 -8.39 7.18
C ARG A 321 2.60 -9.07 8.20
N ILE A 322 3.90 -9.04 7.93
CA ILE A 322 4.91 -9.45 8.90
C ILE A 322 5.15 -8.28 9.85
N SER A 323 4.99 -8.53 11.16
CA SER A 323 5.23 -7.54 12.20
C SER A 323 6.66 -7.58 12.72
N HIS A 324 7.25 -8.77 12.81
CA HIS A 324 8.61 -8.96 13.34
C HIS A 324 9.19 -10.30 12.88
N LEU A 325 10.48 -10.32 12.60
CA LEU A 325 11.27 -11.51 12.34
C LEU A 325 12.45 -11.55 13.32
N ASP A 326 12.65 -12.68 13.96
CA ASP A 326 13.75 -12.91 14.88
C ASP A 326 14.43 -14.24 14.53
N VAL A 327 15.76 -14.22 14.32
CA VAL A 327 16.55 -15.41 14.07
C VAL A 327 17.75 -15.47 14.99
N THR A 328 17.98 -16.63 15.57
CA THR A 328 19.17 -16.95 16.38
C THR A 328 19.98 -18.02 15.67
N ILE A 329 21.24 -17.71 15.35
CA ILE A 329 22.18 -18.63 14.71
C ILE A 329 23.04 -19.25 15.79
N VAL A 330 23.15 -20.56 15.79
CA VAL A 330 23.96 -21.34 16.77
C VAL A 330 25.13 -22.00 16.04
N CYS A 331 26.34 -21.50 16.27
CA CYS A 331 27.58 -22.05 15.69
C CYS A 331 28.82 -21.59 16.48
N GLU A 332 29.86 -22.37 16.43
CA GLU A 332 31.17 -21.99 16.96
C GLU A 332 31.93 -21.07 15.99
N ALA A 333 31.74 -21.29 14.69
CA ALA A 333 32.29 -20.50 13.59
C ALA A 333 31.33 -20.52 12.41
N PRO A 334 31.30 -19.47 11.54
CA PRO A 334 32.04 -18.20 11.63
C PRO A 334 31.50 -17.26 12.74
N ARG A 335 32.25 -16.21 13.08
CA ARG A 335 31.74 -15.15 13.98
C ARG A 335 30.66 -14.36 13.28
N ILE A 336 29.43 -14.37 13.79
CA ILE A 336 28.26 -13.74 13.18
C ILE A 336 28.20 -12.23 13.44
N GLY A 337 28.72 -11.77 14.60
CA GLY A 337 28.62 -10.37 15.03
C GLY A 337 28.97 -9.32 13.95
N PRO A 338 30.11 -9.46 13.25
CA PRO A 338 30.50 -8.51 12.19
C PRO A 338 29.51 -8.43 11.00
N HIS A 339 28.74 -9.49 10.76
CA HIS A 339 27.83 -9.63 9.62
C HIS A 339 26.36 -9.36 9.96
N ARG A 340 26.05 -9.20 11.26
CA ARG A 340 24.69 -9.09 11.79
C ARG A 340 23.87 -8.01 11.10
N ASP A 341 24.42 -6.82 10.95
CA ASP A 341 23.66 -5.68 10.41
C ASP A 341 23.42 -5.82 8.90
N ALA A 342 24.37 -6.43 8.16
CA ALA A 342 24.17 -6.78 6.75
C ALA A 342 23.07 -7.85 6.57
N MET A 343 23.02 -8.87 7.44
CA MET A 343 21.94 -9.87 7.45
C MET A 343 20.60 -9.24 7.75
N ARG A 344 20.50 -8.36 8.76
CA ARG A 344 19.28 -7.64 9.10
C ARG A 344 18.76 -6.83 7.92
N GLN A 345 19.63 -6.09 7.25
CA GLN A 345 19.29 -5.29 6.06
C GLN A 345 18.81 -6.18 4.92
N LYS A 346 19.50 -7.28 4.65
CA LYS A 346 19.14 -8.21 3.57
C LYS A 346 17.79 -8.89 3.83
N ILE A 347 17.56 -9.39 5.04
CA ILE A 347 16.28 -9.98 5.44
C ILE A 347 15.15 -8.95 5.36
N ALA A 348 15.36 -7.73 5.86
CA ALA A 348 14.40 -6.65 5.81
C ALA A 348 14.03 -6.27 4.37
N GLN A 349 15.02 -6.22 3.47
CA GLN A 349 14.84 -5.97 2.05
C GLN A 349 13.96 -7.05 1.38
N ILE A 350 14.27 -8.34 1.64
CA ILE A 350 13.50 -9.46 1.06
C ILE A 350 12.08 -9.49 1.62
N ALA A 351 11.93 -9.25 2.93
CA ALA A 351 10.64 -9.27 3.61
C ALA A 351 9.81 -7.98 3.42
N GLU A 352 10.39 -6.95 2.78
CA GLU A 352 9.76 -5.63 2.56
C GLU A 352 9.28 -4.97 3.86
N ILE A 353 10.04 -5.12 4.95
CA ILE A 353 9.77 -4.51 6.26
C ILE A 353 10.92 -3.59 6.68
N ALA A 354 10.65 -2.71 7.66
CA ALA A 354 11.69 -1.86 8.24
C ALA A 354 12.75 -2.71 8.96
N VAL A 355 14.04 -2.31 8.88
CA VAL A 355 15.16 -3.07 9.47
C VAL A 355 15.04 -3.23 11.00
N GLU A 356 14.36 -2.30 11.67
CA GLU A 356 14.07 -2.33 13.11
C GLU A 356 13.13 -3.48 13.49
N ARG A 357 12.47 -4.09 12.51
CA ARG A 357 11.58 -5.26 12.67
C ARG A 357 12.28 -6.59 12.43
N VAL A 358 13.60 -6.56 12.24
CA VAL A 358 14.42 -7.76 12.03
C VAL A 358 15.48 -7.85 13.11
N ALA A 359 15.45 -8.91 13.90
CA ALA A 359 16.48 -9.26 14.86
C ALA A 359 17.32 -10.43 14.35
N VAL A 360 18.65 -10.29 14.43
CA VAL A 360 19.61 -11.37 14.20
C VAL A 360 20.49 -11.48 15.43
N LYS A 361 20.49 -12.65 16.03
CA LYS A 361 21.30 -13.00 17.22
C LYS A 361 22.17 -14.21 16.91
N ALA A 362 23.23 -14.35 17.61
CA ALA A 362 24.08 -15.54 17.52
C ALA A 362 24.59 -15.96 18.91
N THR A 363 24.78 -17.24 19.06
CA THR A 363 25.38 -17.84 20.25
C THR A 363 26.25 -19.05 19.86
N THR A 364 27.23 -19.38 20.71
CA THR A 364 27.88 -20.69 20.68
C THR A 364 27.03 -21.68 21.45
N SER A 365 27.37 -22.97 21.35
CA SER A 365 26.81 -24.02 22.19
C SER A 365 27.79 -24.46 23.27
N GLU A 366 28.80 -23.64 23.60
CA GLU A 366 29.82 -23.89 24.61
C GLU A 366 30.53 -25.26 24.40
N LYS A 367 30.82 -25.59 23.14
CA LYS A 367 31.43 -26.86 22.69
C LYS A 367 30.56 -28.09 22.92
N LEU A 368 29.27 -27.93 23.24
CA LEU A 368 28.32 -29.03 23.41
C LEU A 368 27.57 -29.33 22.11
N GLY A 369 27.23 -30.59 21.93
CA GLY A 369 26.45 -31.07 20.80
C GLY A 369 27.19 -30.96 19.45
N PHE A 370 26.45 -31.11 18.34
CA PHE A 370 27.00 -31.10 16.98
C PHE A 370 27.54 -29.74 16.58
N THR A 371 26.86 -28.65 17.00
CA THR A 371 27.35 -27.27 16.75
C THR A 371 28.65 -27.02 17.50
N GLY A 372 28.73 -27.46 18.75
CA GLY A 372 29.95 -27.30 19.56
C GLY A 372 31.14 -28.14 19.09
N ARG A 373 30.90 -29.28 18.44
CA ARG A 373 31.95 -30.08 17.77
C ARG A 373 32.30 -29.54 16.37
N GLY A 374 31.62 -28.45 15.91
CA GLY A 374 31.85 -27.87 14.60
C GLY A 374 31.43 -28.77 13.45
N GLU A 375 30.34 -29.54 13.62
CA GLU A 375 29.81 -30.43 12.59
C GLU A 375 28.84 -29.71 11.67
N GLY A 376 28.27 -28.56 12.09
CA GLY A 376 27.31 -27.78 11.30
C GLY A 376 26.87 -26.51 12.01
N ILE A 377 25.88 -25.83 11.41
CA ILE A 377 25.24 -24.62 11.91
C ILE A 377 23.73 -24.90 12.08
N ALA A 378 23.14 -24.43 13.18
CA ALA A 378 21.72 -24.44 13.40
C ALA A 378 21.17 -23.02 13.46
N ALA A 379 19.90 -22.83 13.08
CA ALA A 379 19.18 -21.60 13.26
C ALA A 379 17.79 -21.85 13.84
N MET A 380 17.37 -20.98 14.74
CA MET A 380 16.02 -20.92 15.28
C MET A 380 15.42 -19.58 14.91
N ALA A 381 14.19 -19.57 14.40
CA ALA A 381 13.52 -18.35 14.03
C ALA A 381 12.12 -18.25 14.62
N THR A 382 11.67 -17.03 14.78
CA THR A 382 10.28 -16.70 15.13
C THR A 382 9.78 -15.61 14.20
N ALA A 383 8.60 -15.81 13.65
CA ALA A 383 7.89 -14.81 12.85
C ALA A 383 6.59 -14.42 13.54
N THR A 384 6.35 -13.13 13.62
CA THR A 384 5.06 -12.56 14.06
C THR A 384 4.35 -11.97 12.85
N VAL A 385 3.15 -12.49 12.56
CA VAL A 385 2.33 -12.11 11.41
C VAL A 385 0.99 -11.57 11.90
N ARG A 386 0.47 -10.56 11.23
CA ARG A 386 -0.90 -10.08 11.42
C ARG A 386 -1.72 -10.36 10.18
N LEU A 387 -2.90 -10.92 10.35
CA LEU A 387 -3.85 -11.25 9.30
C LEU A 387 -5.19 -10.56 9.52
N PRO A 388 -5.99 -10.34 8.46
CA PRO A 388 -7.41 -10.07 8.62
C PRO A 388 -8.08 -11.24 9.35
N TRP A 389 -9.07 -10.94 10.18
CA TRP A 389 -9.87 -12.00 10.78
C TRP A 389 -10.67 -12.71 9.69
N SER A 390 -10.39 -13.98 9.45
CA SER A 390 -11.18 -14.83 8.54
C SER A 390 -11.96 -15.84 9.38
N TRP A 391 -13.25 -15.87 9.20
CA TRP A 391 -14.15 -16.87 9.78
C TRP A 391 -14.09 -18.17 9.01
#